data_aa050829b82f4120cb1b63a88a9b5c0b
#
_entry.id   aa050829b82f4120cb1b63a88a9b5c0b
#
_cell.length_a   1.000
_cell.length_b   1.000
_cell.length_c   1.000
_cell.angle_alpha   90.00
_cell.angle_beta   90.00
_cell.angle_gamma   90.00
#
_symmetry.space_group_name_H-M   'P 1'
#
loop_
_entity.id
_entity.type
_entity.pdbx_description
1 polymer ?
#
loop_
_entity_poly.entity_id
_entity_poly.type
_entity_poly.pdbx_seq_one_letter_code
_entity_poly.pdbx_strand_id
1 'polypeptide(L)'
;MEYVYNDQGPLMPAFFEDGSSFPLRFPLWHVAAKSWWDGDLTGSDILMEDCRKLYGSAKDLMFAYYSALADSAGHNTGYSIGWHPPKPCELYTPEAIARVDVIMAAIRALLPMEEERVAKRLQIQIDLWEKAKATIAEDAKNPDVDLV
;
A
#
# COMPACT_ATOMS: atom_id res chain seq x y z
N MET A 1 0.10 28.22 -5.33
CA MET A 1 0.60 26.86 -5.62
C MET A 1 1.33 26.41 -4.37
N GLU A 2 0.66 25.69 -3.48
CA GLU A 2 1.31 25.11 -2.30
C GLU A 2 2.17 23.94 -2.78
N TYR A 3 3.45 24.00 -2.48
CA TYR A 3 4.33 22.85 -2.68
C TYR A 3 3.94 21.80 -1.63
N VAL A 4 3.32 20.72 -2.07
CA VAL A 4 3.21 19.53 -1.24
C VAL A 4 4.61 18.95 -1.14
N TYR A 5 5.31 19.33 -0.08
CA TYR A 5 6.58 18.71 0.28
C TYR A 5 6.26 17.30 0.80
N ASN A 6 6.45 16.34 -0.07
CA ASN A 6 6.29 14.95 0.31
C ASN A 6 7.61 14.49 0.92
N ASP A 7 7.81 14.82 2.18
CA ASP A 7 8.88 14.23 2.97
C ASP A 7 8.52 12.77 3.24
N GLN A 8 8.91 11.95 2.30
CA GLN A 8 8.82 10.49 2.39
C GLN A 8 9.88 10.03 3.38
N GLY A 9 9.70 10.43 4.64
CA GLY A 9 10.62 10.12 5.72
C GLY A 9 11.07 8.65 5.78
N PRO A 10 11.92 8.34 6.73
CA PRO A 10 12.74 7.11 6.76
C PRO A 10 11.97 5.78 6.77
N LEU A 11 10.65 5.77 6.92
CA LEU A 11 9.86 4.53 6.89
C LEU A 11 9.81 3.84 5.53
N MET A 12 9.96 4.57 4.46
CA MET A 12 9.86 3.99 3.12
C MET A 12 11.19 3.38 2.63
N PRO A 13 12.38 3.86 3.00
CA PRO A 13 13.64 3.19 2.65
C PRO A 13 13.74 1.77 3.23
N ALA A 14 13.28 1.55 4.46
CA ALA A 14 13.35 0.24 5.09
C ALA A 14 12.60 -0.86 4.32
N PHE A 15 11.55 -0.49 3.59
CA PHE A 15 10.85 -1.43 2.72
C PHE A 15 11.53 -1.62 1.35
N PHE A 16 12.44 -0.72 0.93
CA PHE A 16 12.83 -0.59 -0.48
C PHE A 16 14.24 -0.07 -0.72
N GLU A 17 15.21 -0.56 0.00
CA GLU A 17 16.63 -0.22 -0.22
C GLU A 17 17.12 -0.54 -1.65
N ASP A 18 16.40 -1.40 -2.36
CA ASP A 18 16.71 -1.85 -3.72
C ASP A 18 16.02 -1.03 -4.84
N GLY A 19 15.36 0.07 -4.52
CA GLY A 19 14.64 0.90 -5.49
C GLY A 19 13.30 0.30 -5.97
N SER A 20 12.87 -0.85 -5.45
CA SER A 20 11.61 -1.53 -5.84
C SER A 20 10.34 -0.88 -5.28
N SER A 21 10.45 0.31 -4.68
CA SER A 21 9.33 1.01 -4.04
C SER A 21 8.29 1.57 -5.01
N PHE A 22 8.66 1.77 -6.26
CA PHE A 22 7.78 2.38 -7.26
C PHE A 22 6.44 1.64 -7.43
N PRO A 23 6.39 0.31 -7.53
CA PRO A 23 5.11 -0.40 -7.69
C PRO A 23 4.12 -0.20 -6.54
N LEU A 24 4.61 -0.02 -5.29
CA LEU A 24 3.75 0.28 -4.15
C LEU A 24 3.28 1.73 -4.12
N ARG A 25 4.14 2.65 -4.54
CA ARG A 25 3.87 4.09 -4.50
C ARG A 25 3.09 4.57 -5.71
N PHE A 26 3.11 3.79 -6.79
CA PHE A 26 2.46 4.18 -8.04
C PHE A 26 0.99 4.60 -7.84
N PRO A 27 0.12 3.85 -7.12
CA PRO A 27 -1.25 4.29 -6.91
C PRO A 27 -1.33 5.65 -6.19
N LEU A 28 -0.53 5.87 -5.17
CA LEU A 28 -0.50 7.13 -4.43
C LEU A 28 -0.10 8.31 -5.32
N TRP A 29 0.99 8.15 -6.08
CA TRP A 29 1.47 9.19 -6.99
C TRP A 29 0.48 9.49 -8.10
N HIS A 30 -0.15 8.45 -8.65
CA HIS A 30 -1.12 8.60 -9.73
C HIS A 30 -2.40 9.26 -9.23
N VAL A 31 -2.91 8.85 -8.07
CA VAL A 31 -4.06 9.50 -7.42
C VAL A 31 -3.76 10.98 -7.16
N ALA A 32 -2.61 11.30 -6.56
CA ALA A 32 -2.23 12.68 -6.30
C ALA A 32 -2.14 13.51 -7.60
N ALA A 33 -1.45 13.01 -8.62
CA ALA A 33 -1.29 13.70 -9.90
C ALA A 33 -2.63 13.95 -10.60
N LYS A 34 -3.52 12.93 -10.65
CA LYS A 34 -4.84 13.08 -11.25
C LYS A 34 -5.75 14.01 -10.48
N SER A 35 -5.77 13.94 -9.15
CA SER A 35 -6.58 14.83 -8.31
C SER A 35 -6.18 16.30 -8.45
N TRP A 36 -4.90 16.56 -8.73
CA TRP A 36 -4.45 17.93 -9.01
C TRP A 36 -4.91 18.44 -10.36
N TRP A 37 -5.07 17.54 -11.33
CA TRP A 37 -5.47 17.90 -12.69
C TRP A 37 -6.99 18.00 -12.84
N ASP A 38 -7.73 17.14 -12.16
CA ASP A 38 -9.17 17.05 -12.19
C ASP A 38 -9.72 16.93 -10.76
N GLY A 39 -10.17 18.05 -10.22
CA GLY A 39 -10.67 18.15 -8.86
C GLY A 39 -12.03 17.51 -8.63
N ASP A 40 -12.72 17.07 -9.69
CA ASP A 40 -14.04 16.41 -9.59
C ASP A 40 -13.91 14.90 -9.34
N LEU A 41 -12.70 14.32 -9.54
CA LEU A 41 -12.45 12.92 -9.31
C LEU A 41 -12.08 12.65 -7.84
N THR A 42 -12.72 11.64 -7.26
CA THR A 42 -12.28 11.14 -5.93
C THR A 42 -11.08 10.22 -6.04
N GLY A 43 -10.31 10.10 -4.96
CA GLY A 43 -9.20 9.16 -4.91
C GLY A 43 -9.63 7.70 -5.15
N SER A 44 -10.84 7.34 -4.69
CA SER A 44 -11.43 6.02 -4.94
C SER A 44 -11.74 5.78 -6.42
N ASP A 45 -12.26 6.79 -7.12
CA ASP A 45 -12.57 6.66 -8.56
C ASP A 45 -11.29 6.43 -9.37
N ILE A 46 -10.23 7.20 -9.05
CA ILE A 46 -8.93 7.07 -9.70
C ILE A 46 -8.32 5.69 -9.43
N LEU A 47 -8.32 5.26 -8.17
CA LEU A 47 -7.79 3.96 -7.77
C LEU A 47 -8.56 2.81 -8.44
N MET A 48 -9.89 2.89 -8.50
CA MET A 48 -10.70 1.88 -9.18
C MET A 48 -10.40 1.84 -10.69
N GLU A 49 -10.23 2.98 -11.32
CA GLU A 49 -9.83 3.06 -12.73
C GLU A 49 -8.47 2.39 -12.96
N ASP A 50 -7.49 2.64 -12.08
CA ASP A 50 -6.18 2.02 -12.15
C ASP A 50 -6.26 0.51 -11.96
N CYS A 51 -7.02 0.04 -10.99
CA CYS A 51 -7.22 -1.39 -10.79
C CYS A 51 -7.81 -2.07 -12.02
N ARG A 52 -8.79 -1.43 -12.67
CA ARG A 52 -9.37 -1.94 -13.92
C ARG A 52 -8.37 -2.04 -15.07
N LYS A 53 -7.45 -1.07 -15.17
CA LYS A 53 -6.46 -1.01 -16.25
C LYS A 53 -5.27 -1.96 -16.03
N LEU A 54 -4.92 -2.23 -14.77
CA LEU A 54 -3.65 -2.88 -14.44
C LEU A 54 -3.78 -4.35 -14.06
N TYR A 55 -4.93 -4.77 -13.49
CA TYR A 55 -5.02 -6.03 -12.75
C TYR A 55 -6.06 -7.01 -13.30
N GLY A 56 -6.54 -6.84 -14.52
CA GLY A 56 -7.38 -7.80 -15.22
C GLY A 56 -8.60 -8.27 -14.42
N SER A 57 -8.78 -9.58 -14.25
CA SER A 57 -9.88 -10.13 -13.47
C SER A 57 -9.76 -9.89 -11.97
N ALA A 58 -8.55 -9.64 -11.46
CA ALA A 58 -8.28 -9.33 -10.06
C ALA A 58 -8.55 -7.87 -9.67
N LYS A 59 -9.08 -7.03 -10.55
CA LYS A 59 -9.30 -5.58 -10.33
C LYS A 59 -10.03 -5.25 -9.03
N ASP A 60 -11.10 -5.97 -8.71
CA ASP A 60 -11.92 -5.71 -7.53
C ASP A 60 -11.22 -6.18 -6.24
N LEU A 61 -10.45 -7.27 -6.31
CA LEU A 61 -9.60 -7.73 -5.21
C LEU A 61 -8.47 -6.76 -4.94
N MET A 62 -7.84 -6.21 -5.98
CA MET A 62 -6.79 -5.21 -5.81
C MET A 62 -7.32 -3.89 -5.25
N PHE A 63 -8.52 -3.47 -5.66
CA PHE A 63 -9.17 -2.33 -5.04
C PHE A 63 -9.48 -2.58 -3.56
N ALA A 64 -10.00 -3.77 -3.22
CA ALA A 64 -10.25 -4.17 -1.83
C ALA A 64 -8.96 -4.22 -1.00
N TYR A 65 -7.84 -4.67 -1.58
CA TYR A 65 -6.52 -4.66 -0.96
C TYR A 65 -6.08 -3.25 -0.57
N TYR A 66 -6.06 -2.33 -1.52
CA TYR A 66 -5.66 -0.94 -1.25
C TYR A 66 -6.60 -0.25 -0.26
N SER A 67 -7.91 -0.51 -0.38
CA SER A 67 -8.91 0.03 0.55
C SER A 67 -8.70 -0.49 1.97
N ALA A 68 -8.41 -1.79 2.14
CA ALA A 68 -8.14 -2.37 3.45
C ALA A 68 -6.90 -1.77 4.12
N LEU A 69 -5.85 -1.49 3.34
CA LEU A 69 -4.66 -0.81 3.86
C LEU A 69 -4.95 0.65 4.25
N ALA A 70 -5.69 1.37 3.42
CA ALA A 70 -6.08 2.75 3.68
C ALA A 70 -6.99 2.86 4.91
N ASP A 71 -7.97 1.97 5.04
CA ASP A 71 -8.86 1.91 6.19
C ASP A 71 -8.09 1.68 7.49
N SER A 72 -7.14 0.73 7.49
CA SER A 72 -6.33 0.43 8.67
C SER A 72 -5.47 1.62 9.07
N ALA A 73 -4.78 2.23 8.12
CA ALA A 73 -3.96 3.41 8.36
C ALA A 73 -4.79 4.61 8.83
N GLY A 74 -6.01 4.78 8.28
CA GLY A 74 -6.93 5.87 8.63
C GLY A 74 -7.52 5.76 10.03
N HIS A 75 -7.53 4.57 10.64
CA HIS A 75 -7.97 4.37 12.01
C HIS A 75 -6.88 4.67 13.05
N ASN A 76 -5.66 4.89 12.61
CA ASN A 76 -4.59 5.31 13.53
C ASN A 76 -4.86 6.75 13.97
N THR A 77 -5.23 6.90 15.24
CA THR A 77 -5.45 8.19 15.89
C THR A 77 -4.17 8.77 16.50
N GLY A 78 -3.06 8.07 16.37
CA GLY A 78 -1.75 8.52 16.82
C GLY A 78 -1.35 9.77 16.04
N TYR A 79 -1.12 10.87 16.76
CA TYR A 79 -0.64 12.10 16.17
C TYR A 79 0.87 12.03 16.00
N SER A 80 1.33 11.95 14.77
CA SER A 80 2.76 12.06 14.46
C SER A 80 3.09 13.51 14.11
N ILE A 81 3.92 14.14 14.92
CA ILE A 81 4.46 15.48 14.61
C ILE A 81 5.86 15.27 14.00
N GLY A 82 6.02 15.64 12.74
CA GLY A 82 7.32 15.78 12.12
C GLY A 82 8.02 14.45 11.85
N TRP A 83 9.20 14.25 12.41
CA TRP A 83 10.15 13.21 12.04
C TRP A 83 9.89 11.82 12.64
N HIS A 84 8.82 11.64 13.39
CA HIS A 84 8.45 10.38 14.04
C HIS A 84 7.16 9.83 13.38
N PRO A 85 7.27 9.18 12.22
CA PRO A 85 6.11 8.53 11.62
C PRO A 85 5.63 7.37 12.51
N PRO A 86 4.32 7.06 12.50
CA PRO A 86 3.81 5.91 13.24
C PRO A 86 4.48 4.62 12.75
N LYS A 87 4.74 3.71 13.68
CA LYS A 87 5.34 2.42 13.35
C LYS A 87 4.38 1.59 12.48
N PRO A 88 4.89 0.78 11.55
CA PRO A 88 4.06 -0.10 10.73
C PRO A 88 3.11 -0.99 11.55
N CYS A 89 3.55 -1.50 12.71
CA CYS A 89 2.71 -2.31 13.59
C CYS A 89 1.55 -1.50 14.25
N GLU A 90 1.66 -0.19 14.33
CA GLU A 90 0.60 0.70 14.81
C GLU A 90 -0.41 1.04 13.71
N LEU A 91 0.05 1.08 12.45
CA LEU A 91 -0.79 1.37 11.29
C LEU A 91 -1.64 0.18 10.84
N TYR A 92 -1.10 -1.03 10.99
CA TYR A 92 -1.73 -2.24 10.47
C TYR A 92 -2.10 -3.20 11.60
N THR A 93 -3.40 -3.21 11.94
CA THR A 93 -3.93 -4.09 12.97
C THR A 93 -3.87 -5.57 12.54
N PRO A 94 -3.84 -6.51 13.51
CA PRO A 94 -3.92 -7.95 13.18
C PRO A 94 -5.14 -8.31 12.32
N GLU A 95 -6.27 -7.66 12.53
CA GLU A 95 -7.50 -7.85 11.75
C GLU A 95 -7.34 -7.37 10.31
N ALA A 96 -6.69 -6.23 10.11
CA ALA A 96 -6.39 -5.71 8.77
C ALA A 96 -5.43 -6.63 8.03
N ILE A 97 -4.40 -7.13 8.71
CA ILE A 97 -3.44 -8.08 8.15
C ILE A 97 -4.16 -9.36 7.72
N ALA A 98 -5.01 -9.94 8.59
CA ALA A 98 -5.77 -11.14 8.27
C ALA A 98 -6.72 -10.92 7.08
N ARG A 99 -7.38 -9.76 7.01
CA ARG A 99 -8.23 -9.39 5.86
C ARG A 99 -7.44 -9.31 4.56
N VAL A 100 -6.29 -8.69 4.59
CA VAL A 100 -5.42 -8.58 3.40
C VAL A 100 -4.87 -9.95 3.00
N ASP A 101 -4.52 -10.82 3.93
CA ASP A 101 -4.06 -12.18 3.64
C ASP A 101 -5.12 -13.00 2.88
N VAL A 102 -6.40 -12.87 3.26
CA VAL A 102 -7.51 -13.50 2.53
C VAL A 102 -7.61 -12.97 1.10
N ILE A 103 -7.51 -11.64 0.92
CA ILE A 103 -7.53 -11.02 -0.40
C ILE A 103 -6.34 -11.50 -1.24
N MET A 104 -5.13 -11.52 -0.69
CA MET A 104 -3.93 -11.97 -1.39
C MET A 104 -3.97 -13.45 -1.75
N ALA A 105 -4.57 -14.29 -0.90
CA ALA A 105 -4.81 -15.70 -1.24
C ALA A 105 -5.76 -15.84 -2.44
N ALA A 106 -6.83 -15.05 -2.50
CA ALA A 106 -7.74 -15.03 -3.65
C ALA A 106 -7.05 -14.54 -4.94
N ILE A 107 -6.23 -13.48 -4.85
CA ILE A 107 -5.43 -12.98 -5.98
C ILE A 107 -4.45 -14.06 -6.47
N ARG A 108 -3.77 -14.75 -5.55
CA ARG A 108 -2.83 -15.83 -5.89
C ARG A 108 -3.51 -16.97 -6.65
N ALA A 109 -4.76 -17.27 -6.33
CA ALA A 109 -5.55 -18.28 -7.03
C ALA A 109 -5.91 -17.89 -8.47
N LEU A 110 -5.95 -16.59 -8.79
CA LEU A 110 -6.22 -16.11 -10.15
C LEU A 110 -4.98 -16.10 -11.06
N LEU A 111 -3.76 -16.10 -10.51
CA LEU A 111 -2.53 -15.97 -11.29
C LEU A 111 -2.44 -16.91 -12.51
N PRO A 112 -2.81 -18.21 -12.40
CA PRO A 112 -2.70 -19.13 -13.55
C PRO A 112 -3.67 -18.83 -14.70
N MET A 113 -4.68 -18.00 -14.46
CA MET A 113 -5.74 -17.68 -15.42
C MET A 113 -5.54 -16.31 -16.08
N GLU A 114 -4.58 -15.52 -15.57
CA GLU A 114 -4.31 -14.18 -16.04
C GLU A 114 -3.30 -14.17 -17.20
N GLU A 115 -3.37 -13.12 -18.03
CA GLU A 115 -2.32 -12.84 -18.99
C GLU A 115 -0.97 -12.65 -18.29
N GLU A 116 0.11 -13.08 -18.91
CA GLU A 116 1.47 -13.03 -18.33
C GLU A 116 1.84 -11.67 -17.75
N ARG A 117 1.46 -10.58 -18.44
CA ARG A 117 1.74 -9.21 -17.99
C ARG A 117 0.98 -8.84 -16.72
N VAL A 118 -0.28 -9.27 -16.61
CA VAL A 118 -1.12 -9.05 -15.43
C VAL A 118 -0.64 -9.92 -14.29
N ALA A 119 -0.38 -11.19 -14.54
CA ALA A 119 0.14 -12.13 -13.56
C ALA A 119 1.45 -11.64 -12.92
N LYS A 120 2.38 -11.10 -13.71
CA LYS A 120 3.63 -10.49 -13.21
C LYS A 120 3.36 -9.31 -12.26
N ARG A 121 2.41 -8.43 -12.62
CA ARG A 121 2.06 -7.30 -11.74
C ARG A 121 1.44 -7.75 -10.43
N LEU A 122 0.54 -8.74 -10.49
CA LEU A 122 -0.08 -9.30 -9.30
C LEU A 122 0.96 -10.02 -8.42
N GLN A 123 1.90 -10.75 -9.02
CA GLN A 123 2.97 -11.39 -8.26
C GLN A 123 3.83 -10.37 -7.52
N ILE A 124 4.17 -9.25 -8.15
CA ILE A 124 4.90 -8.15 -7.49
C ILE A 124 4.13 -7.67 -6.25
N GLN A 125 2.82 -7.47 -6.35
CA GLN A 125 2.02 -7.02 -5.20
C GLN A 125 1.96 -8.06 -4.08
N ILE A 126 1.88 -9.32 -4.42
CA ILE A 126 1.93 -10.43 -3.45
C ILE A 126 3.28 -10.43 -2.72
N ASP A 127 4.39 -10.34 -3.46
CA ASP A 127 5.74 -10.34 -2.89
C ASP A 127 5.98 -9.13 -1.98
N LEU A 128 5.48 -7.97 -2.38
CA LEU A 128 5.55 -6.75 -1.58
C LEU A 128 4.73 -6.87 -0.28
N TRP A 129 3.56 -7.50 -0.34
CA TRP A 129 2.77 -7.76 0.87
C TRP A 129 3.48 -8.71 1.83
N GLU A 130 4.10 -9.79 1.33
CA GLU A 130 4.86 -10.70 2.19
C GLU A 130 6.05 -9.99 2.87
N LYS A 131 6.78 -9.13 2.14
CA LYS A 131 7.83 -8.28 2.74
C LYS A 131 7.25 -7.34 3.80
N ALA A 132 6.14 -6.66 3.51
CA ALA A 132 5.48 -5.75 4.43
C ALA A 132 5.09 -6.46 5.75
N LYS A 133 4.49 -7.64 5.67
CA LYS A 133 4.16 -8.45 6.86
C LYS A 133 5.40 -8.79 7.68
N ALA A 134 6.48 -9.19 7.03
CA ALA A 134 7.73 -9.50 7.74
C ALA A 134 8.25 -8.28 8.50
N THR A 135 8.22 -7.09 7.89
CA THR A 135 8.64 -5.85 8.54
C THR A 135 7.71 -5.45 9.69
N ILE A 136 6.39 -5.55 9.51
CA ILE A 136 5.41 -5.28 10.58
C ILE A 136 5.66 -6.21 11.77
N ALA A 137 5.91 -7.51 11.51
CA ALA A 137 6.16 -8.49 12.55
C ALA A 137 7.50 -8.26 13.28
N GLU A 138 8.52 -7.77 12.59
CA GLU A 138 9.80 -7.43 13.19
C GLU A 138 9.70 -6.16 14.04
N ASP A 139 9.02 -5.14 13.51
CA ASP A 139 8.75 -3.89 14.21
C ASP A 139 7.97 -4.11 15.51
N ALA A 140 6.99 -5.01 15.49
CA ALA A 140 6.21 -5.36 16.67
C ALA A 140 7.02 -6.04 17.79
N LYS A 141 8.19 -6.65 17.48
CA LYS A 141 9.08 -7.24 18.48
C LYS A 141 9.93 -6.20 19.21
N ASN A 142 10.12 -5.03 18.61
CA ASN A 142 10.96 -3.95 19.14
C ASN A 142 10.12 -2.68 19.38
N PRO A 143 9.13 -2.70 20.28
CA PRO A 143 8.21 -1.58 20.46
C PRO A 143 8.89 -0.31 20.98
N ASP A 144 10.04 -0.42 21.65
CA ASP A 144 10.70 0.66 22.38
C ASP A 144 11.96 1.22 21.71
N VAL A 145 12.26 0.85 20.49
CA VAL A 145 13.35 1.50 19.75
C VAL A 145 12.82 2.81 19.19
N ASP A 146 12.81 3.85 20.04
CA ASP A 146 12.75 5.22 19.58
C ASP A 146 13.95 5.42 18.64
N LEU A 147 13.66 5.59 17.35
CA LEU A 147 14.66 6.02 16.39
C LEU A 147 15.06 7.46 16.78
N VAL A 148 16.06 7.55 17.61
CA VAL A 148 16.74 8.81 17.97
C VAL A 148 17.57 9.29 16.80
#